data_572632bb24f0c6cfa9f8a66f206e4a2b
#
_entry.id   572632bb24f0c6cfa9f8a66f206e4a2b
#
_cell.length_a   1.000
_cell.length_b   1.000
_cell.length_c   1.000
_cell.angle_alpha   90.00
_cell.angle_beta   90.00
_cell.angle_gamma   90.00
#
_symmetry.space_group_name_H-M   'P 1'
#
loop_
_entity.id
_entity.type
_entity.pdbx_description
1 polymer ?
#
loop_
_entity_poly.entity_id
_entity_poly.type
_entity_poly.pdbx_seq_one_letter_code
_entity_poly.pdbx_strand_id
1 'polypeptide(L)'
;MATLFILTFCGERIAMSIITEKSSKVKEYLMTSIKPMAIVVGKVLANLLIIGVQVGLIAISFITAIFVNTSITGEKLPESLRNILSRNNFDSANVLTILVSIILLIGGIILFSLIAALAGASVSKMEEMSEGIKMFTFVLVIGAYIALFVLTSNTYEKASVVKYVTMLVPLTSVFLTPGALLTGYLSAGLGVLALLVMIISNVLLVRFVADVYESMIYYNGTHLKLKDIIGISKQNRNGSKRRAK
;
A
#
# COMPACT_ATOMS: atom_id res chain seq x y z
N MET A 1 12.19 -0.82 -6.80
CA MET A 1 11.42 -1.24 -8.00
C MET A 1 10.44 -2.36 -7.70
N ALA A 2 10.85 -3.48 -7.06
CA ALA A 2 9.94 -4.58 -6.73
C ALA A 2 8.69 -4.12 -5.93
N THR A 3 8.87 -3.26 -4.93
CA THR A 3 7.77 -2.69 -4.12
C THR A 3 6.73 -1.97 -5.00
N LEU A 4 7.19 -1.19 -5.99
CA LEU A 4 6.30 -0.47 -6.91
C LEU A 4 5.46 -1.46 -7.74
N PHE A 5 6.06 -2.51 -8.31
CA PHE A 5 5.32 -3.53 -9.05
C PHE A 5 4.28 -4.23 -8.18
N ILE A 6 4.66 -4.67 -6.99
CA ILE A 6 3.74 -5.32 -6.04
C ILE A 6 2.55 -4.38 -5.75
N LEU A 7 2.80 -3.12 -5.42
CA LEU A 7 1.75 -2.16 -5.09
C LEU A 7 0.84 -1.85 -6.27
N THR A 8 1.37 -1.79 -7.51
CA THR A 8 0.57 -1.58 -8.72
C THR A 8 -0.40 -2.74 -8.92
N PHE A 9 0.08 -3.97 -8.97
CA PHE A 9 -0.77 -5.15 -9.15
C PHE A 9 -1.80 -5.31 -8.04
N CYS A 10 -1.42 -5.03 -6.80
CA CYS A 10 -2.32 -5.08 -5.65
C CYS A 10 -3.46 -4.08 -5.75
N GLY A 11 -3.12 -2.84 -6.12
CA GLY A 11 -4.09 -1.78 -6.24
C GLY A 11 -5.05 -1.99 -7.40
N GLU A 12 -4.55 -2.40 -8.57
CA GLU A 12 -5.39 -2.73 -9.72
C GLU A 12 -6.41 -3.81 -9.38
N ARG A 13 -6.01 -4.88 -8.70
CA ARG A 13 -6.91 -5.97 -8.29
C ARG A 13 -8.02 -5.50 -7.36
N ILE A 14 -7.71 -4.66 -6.37
CA ILE A 14 -8.72 -4.12 -5.45
C ILE A 14 -9.65 -3.17 -6.18
N ALA A 15 -9.13 -2.24 -6.98
CA ALA A 15 -9.94 -1.31 -7.76
C ALA A 15 -10.90 -2.08 -8.67
N MET A 16 -10.39 -3.08 -9.40
CA MET A 16 -11.17 -3.93 -10.29
C MET A 16 -12.27 -4.69 -9.54
N SER A 17 -11.95 -5.29 -8.37
CA SER A 17 -12.92 -5.99 -7.53
C SER A 17 -14.08 -5.07 -7.10
N ILE A 18 -13.79 -3.83 -6.73
CA ILE A 18 -14.81 -2.88 -6.27
C ILE A 18 -15.67 -2.39 -7.45
N ILE A 19 -15.06 -2.11 -8.60
CA ILE A 19 -15.77 -1.67 -9.80
C ILE A 19 -16.71 -2.78 -10.29
N THR A 20 -16.26 -4.04 -10.31
CA THR A 20 -17.06 -5.20 -10.72
C THR A 20 -18.25 -5.40 -9.79
N GLU A 21 -18.07 -5.29 -8.47
CA GLU A 21 -19.20 -5.38 -7.54
C GLU A 21 -20.18 -4.22 -7.69
N LYS A 22 -19.67 -3.02 -7.95
CA LYS A 22 -20.51 -1.84 -8.12
C LYS A 22 -21.33 -1.89 -9.42
N SER A 23 -20.78 -2.45 -10.47
CA SER A 23 -21.45 -2.61 -11.78
C SER A 23 -22.44 -3.79 -11.80
N SER A 24 -22.29 -4.74 -10.90
CA SER A 24 -23.16 -5.90 -10.76
C SER A 24 -24.27 -5.65 -9.71
N LYS A 25 -25.45 -6.30 -9.87
CA LYS A 25 -26.55 -6.23 -8.90
C LYS A 25 -26.23 -6.89 -7.54
N VAL A 26 -25.09 -7.56 -7.43
CA VAL A 26 -24.60 -8.21 -6.19
C VAL A 26 -24.41 -7.21 -5.05
N LYS A 27 -24.12 -5.96 -5.39
CA LYS A 27 -24.00 -4.84 -4.46
C LYS A 27 -25.23 -4.70 -3.53
N GLU A 28 -26.45 -4.83 -4.08
CA GLU A 28 -27.70 -4.63 -3.32
C GLU A 28 -27.87 -5.73 -2.24
N TYR A 29 -27.48 -6.95 -2.54
CA TYR A 29 -27.55 -8.08 -1.59
C TYR A 29 -26.46 -7.99 -0.50
N LEU A 30 -25.24 -7.58 -0.85
CA LEU A 30 -24.14 -7.48 0.12
C LEU A 30 -24.42 -6.43 1.21
N MET A 31 -25.05 -5.31 0.86
CA MET A 31 -25.28 -4.22 1.79
C MET A 31 -26.45 -4.42 2.76
N THR A 32 -27.40 -5.28 2.43
CA THR A 32 -28.46 -5.66 3.36
C THR A 32 -27.95 -6.56 4.49
N SER A 33 -26.81 -7.24 4.26
CA SER A 33 -26.31 -8.27 5.17
C SER A 33 -25.02 -7.92 5.89
N ILE A 34 -24.16 -7.03 5.34
CA ILE A 34 -22.80 -6.81 5.84
C ILE A 34 -22.49 -5.31 5.93
N LYS A 35 -21.80 -4.90 7.01
CA LYS A 35 -21.36 -3.50 7.18
C LYS A 35 -20.30 -3.12 6.13
N PRO A 36 -20.37 -1.90 5.51
CA PRO A 36 -19.42 -1.44 4.50
C PRO A 36 -17.96 -1.55 4.92
N MET A 37 -17.65 -1.23 6.17
CA MET A 37 -16.32 -1.36 6.73
C MET A 37 -15.79 -2.80 6.69
N ALA A 38 -16.65 -3.80 6.95
CA ALA A 38 -16.25 -5.21 6.91
C ALA A 38 -15.91 -5.66 5.48
N ILE A 39 -16.63 -5.14 4.47
CA ILE A 39 -16.37 -5.43 3.07
C ILE A 39 -14.99 -4.88 2.66
N VAL A 40 -14.72 -3.60 2.98
CA VAL A 40 -13.43 -2.95 2.65
C VAL A 40 -12.27 -3.66 3.33
N VAL A 41 -12.38 -3.93 4.64
CA VAL A 41 -11.33 -4.63 5.41
C VAL A 41 -11.15 -6.05 4.89
N GLY A 42 -12.23 -6.77 4.59
CA GLY A 42 -12.17 -8.12 4.04
C GLY A 42 -11.42 -8.18 2.71
N LYS A 43 -11.66 -7.21 1.80
CA LYS A 43 -10.93 -7.10 0.52
C LYS A 43 -9.45 -6.81 0.72
N VAL A 44 -9.11 -5.91 1.63
CA VAL A 44 -7.70 -5.58 1.95
C VAL A 44 -6.99 -6.81 2.53
N LEU A 45 -7.63 -7.53 3.46
CA LEU A 45 -7.07 -8.76 4.02
C LEU A 45 -6.91 -9.87 2.98
N ALA A 46 -7.90 -10.07 2.11
CA ALA A 46 -7.81 -11.03 1.01
C ALA A 46 -6.64 -10.69 0.07
N ASN A 47 -6.45 -9.41 -0.24
CA ASN A 47 -5.34 -8.95 -1.06
C ASN A 47 -3.98 -9.19 -0.37
N LEU A 48 -3.86 -8.92 0.93
CA LEU A 48 -2.66 -9.22 1.72
C LEU A 48 -2.31 -10.72 1.69
N LEU A 49 -3.30 -11.60 1.81
CA LEU A 49 -3.08 -13.04 1.73
C LEU A 49 -2.55 -13.45 0.35
N ILE A 50 -3.13 -12.92 -0.72
CA ILE A 50 -2.69 -13.20 -2.08
C ILE A 50 -1.23 -12.74 -2.28
N ILE A 51 -0.89 -11.54 -1.80
CA ILE A 51 0.48 -11.03 -1.86
C ILE A 51 1.42 -11.91 -1.05
N GLY A 52 1.02 -12.31 0.15
CA GLY A 52 1.80 -13.20 1.00
C GLY A 52 2.14 -14.51 0.29
N VAL A 53 1.16 -15.11 -0.38
CA VAL A 53 1.36 -16.32 -1.20
C VAL A 53 2.31 -16.04 -2.38
N GLN A 54 2.12 -14.92 -3.09
CA GLN A 54 2.99 -14.56 -4.23
C GLN A 54 4.44 -14.34 -3.80
N VAL A 55 4.65 -13.57 -2.72
CA VAL A 55 6.01 -13.34 -2.16
C VAL A 55 6.62 -14.65 -1.68
N GLY A 56 5.84 -15.51 -1.06
CA GLY A 56 6.28 -16.84 -0.64
C GLY A 56 6.73 -17.71 -1.82
N LEU A 57 5.96 -17.75 -2.90
CA LEU A 57 6.31 -18.47 -4.12
C LEU A 57 7.59 -17.92 -4.78
N ILE A 58 7.74 -16.60 -4.82
CA ILE A 58 8.96 -15.95 -5.34
C ILE A 58 10.17 -16.32 -4.46
N ALA A 59 10.03 -16.31 -3.14
CA ALA A 59 11.09 -16.68 -2.23
C ALA A 59 11.51 -18.16 -2.40
N ILE A 60 10.54 -19.08 -2.51
CA ILE A 60 10.79 -20.50 -2.76
C ILE A 60 11.50 -20.68 -4.11
N SER A 61 11.03 -20.02 -5.17
CA SER A 61 11.65 -20.09 -6.50
C SER A 61 13.10 -19.59 -6.48
N PHE A 62 13.36 -18.51 -5.74
CA PHE A 62 14.69 -17.93 -5.58
C PHE A 62 15.65 -18.89 -4.84
N ILE A 63 15.19 -19.48 -3.72
CA ILE A 63 15.95 -20.47 -2.95
C ILE A 63 16.26 -21.70 -3.81
N THR A 64 15.26 -22.18 -4.56
CA THR A 64 15.43 -23.33 -5.47
C THR A 64 16.45 -23.02 -6.57
N ALA A 65 16.40 -21.82 -7.16
CA ALA A 65 17.34 -21.38 -8.17
C ALA A 65 18.79 -21.33 -7.63
N ILE A 66 18.99 -20.84 -6.40
CA ILE A 66 20.30 -20.84 -5.74
C ILE A 66 20.78 -22.29 -5.55
N PHE A 67 19.91 -23.17 -5.03
CA PHE A 67 20.27 -24.57 -4.78
C PHE A 67 20.68 -25.30 -6.07
N VAL A 68 19.90 -25.12 -7.13
CA VAL A 68 20.21 -25.71 -8.46
C VAL A 68 21.52 -25.16 -9.01
N ASN A 69 21.74 -23.84 -8.93
CA ASN A 69 22.99 -23.24 -9.40
C ASN A 69 24.19 -23.79 -8.63
N THR A 70 24.09 -23.86 -7.29
CA THR A 70 25.14 -24.43 -6.44
C THR A 70 25.46 -25.88 -6.79
N SER A 71 24.42 -26.67 -7.12
CA SER A 71 24.60 -28.08 -7.53
C SER A 71 25.28 -28.26 -8.91
N ILE A 72 25.09 -27.29 -9.81
CA ILE A 72 25.66 -27.36 -11.19
C ILE A 72 27.05 -26.73 -11.23
N THR A 73 27.26 -25.58 -10.61
CA THR A 73 28.52 -24.82 -10.72
C THR A 73 29.51 -25.08 -9.59
N GLY A 74 29.05 -25.69 -8.48
CA GLY A 74 29.87 -25.87 -7.27
C GLY A 74 30.07 -24.55 -6.45
N GLU A 75 29.59 -23.42 -6.94
CA GLU A 75 29.70 -22.12 -6.26
C GLU A 75 28.55 -21.90 -5.27
N LYS A 76 28.87 -21.55 -4.04
CA LYS A 76 27.85 -21.39 -2.98
C LYS A 76 26.87 -20.24 -3.22
N LEU A 77 27.25 -19.19 -3.97
CA LEU A 77 26.41 -18.05 -4.32
C LEU A 77 26.88 -17.45 -5.65
N PRO A 78 25.99 -17.09 -6.56
CA PRO A 78 26.35 -16.33 -7.76
C PRO A 78 27.12 -15.04 -7.39
N GLU A 79 28.15 -14.69 -8.16
CA GLU A 79 28.98 -13.48 -7.88
C GLU A 79 28.14 -12.20 -7.79
N SER A 80 27.11 -12.09 -8.59
CA SER A 80 26.18 -10.95 -8.55
C SER A 80 25.49 -10.81 -7.20
N LEU A 81 25.05 -11.91 -6.58
CA LEU A 81 24.44 -11.91 -5.25
C LEU A 81 25.45 -11.67 -4.16
N ARG A 82 26.63 -12.27 -4.26
CA ARG A 82 27.74 -12.04 -3.34
C ARG A 82 28.12 -10.56 -3.31
N ASN A 83 28.23 -9.92 -4.46
CA ASN A 83 28.56 -8.51 -4.59
C ASN A 83 27.45 -7.59 -4.01
N ILE A 84 26.18 -7.95 -4.15
CA ILE A 84 25.06 -7.21 -3.55
C ILE A 84 25.08 -7.36 -2.03
N LEU A 85 25.28 -8.56 -1.52
CA LEU A 85 25.30 -8.83 -0.09
C LEU A 85 26.53 -8.22 0.61
N SER A 86 27.70 -8.24 -0.04
CA SER A 86 28.91 -7.64 0.52
C SER A 86 28.94 -6.11 0.44
N ARG A 87 28.21 -5.53 -0.53
CA ARG A 87 28.16 -4.08 -0.74
C ARG A 87 27.15 -3.38 0.20
N ASN A 88 26.16 -4.10 0.67
CA ASN A 88 25.20 -3.58 1.62
C ASN A 88 25.65 -3.95 3.03
N ASN A 89 25.95 -2.95 3.85
CA ASN A 89 26.28 -3.12 5.26
C ASN A 89 25.03 -3.57 6.04
N PHE A 90 24.61 -4.83 5.85
CA PHE A 90 23.54 -5.44 6.64
C PHE A 90 23.96 -5.69 8.11
N ASP A 91 25.20 -5.40 8.46
CA ASP A 91 25.69 -5.51 9.84
C ASP A 91 24.92 -4.64 10.84
N SER A 92 24.24 -3.59 10.34
CA SER A 92 23.35 -2.73 11.15
C SER A 92 21.94 -3.28 11.33
N ALA A 93 21.58 -4.39 10.65
CA ALA A 93 20.25 -4.97 10.69
C ALA A 93 20.03 -5.78 11.96
N ASN A 94 19.55 -5.13 12.99
CA ASN A 94 19.05 -5.77 14.20
C ASN A 94 17.68 -6.40 13.96
N VAL A 95 17.31 -7.40 14.76
CA VAL A 95 15.97 -8.04 14.69
C VAL A 95 14.85 -7.00 14.73
N LEU A 96 14.99 -5.95 15.53
CA LEU A 96 14.02 -4.85 15.61
C LEU A 96 13.86 -4.12 14.28
N THR A 97 14.96 -3.75 13.60
CA THR A 97 14.90 -3.03 12.31
C THR A 97 14.30 -3.88 11.21
N ILE A 98 14.56 -5.18 11.22
CA ILE A 98 13.96 -6.14 10.29
C ILE A 98 12.45 -6.23 10.52
N LEU A 99 12.01 -6.42 11.77
CA LEU A 99 10.58 -6.50 12.10
C LEU A 99 9.84 -5.21 11.74
N VAL A 100 10.39 -4.04 12.11
CA VAL A 100 9.80 -2.74 11.76
C VAL A 100 9.71 -2.57 10.26
N SER A 101 10.73 -2.97 9.49
CA SER A 101 10.73 -2.89 8.03
C SER A 101 9.63 -3.75 7.41
N ILE A 102 9.45 -4.98 7.89
CA ILE A 102 8.40 -5.90 7.41
C ILE A 102 7.02 -5.32 7.72
N ILE A 103 6.79 -4.82 8.95
CA ILE A 103 5.50 -4.24 9.33
C ILE A 103 5.22 -2.95 8.54
N LEU A 104 6.23 -2.13 8.26
CA LEU A 104 6.10 -0.96 7.39
C LEU A 104 5.70 -1.33 5.96
N LEU A 105 6.29 -2.38 5.37
CA LEU A 105 5.90 -2.88 4.05
C LEU A 105 4.45 -3.36 4.04
N ILE A 106 4.03 -4.13 5.05
CA ILE A 106 2.65 -4.58 5.20
C ILE A 106 1.71 -3.37 5.34
N GLY A 107 2.06 -2.41 6.20
CA GLY A 107 1.30 -1.18 6.38
C GLY A 107 1.17 -0.37 5.10
N GLY A 108 2.21 -0.34 4.28
CA GLY A 108 2.19 0.29 2.98
C GLY A 108 1.29 -0.41 1.96
N ILE A 109 1.29 -1.74 1.94
CA ILE A 109 0.38 -2.52 1.11
C ILE A 109 -1.08 -2.22 1.50
N ILE A 110 -1.38 -2.13 2.80
CA ILE A 110 -2.70 -1.74 3.30
C ILE A 110 -3.06 -0.33 2.83
N LEU A 111 -2.15 0.64 2.99
CA LEU A 111 -2.37 2.03 2.60
C LEU A 111 -2.73 2.15 1.11
N PHE A 112 -1.92 1.58 0.23
CA PHE A 112 -2.15 1.64 -1.21
C PHE A 112 -3.37 0.83 -1.64
N SER A 113 -3.68 -0.27 -0.94
CA SER A 113 -4.92 -1.02 -1.12
C SER A 113 -6.16 -0.18 -0.81
N LEU A 114 -6.11 0.63 0.24
CA LEU A 114 -7.20 1.55 0.61
C LEU A 114 -7.34 2.71 -0.39
N ILE A 115 -6.23 3.27 -0.87
CA ILE A 115 -6.25 4.29 -1.93
C ILE A 115 -6.83 3.72 -3.22
N ALA A 116 -6.47 2.49 -3.59
CA ALA A 116 -7.01 1.79 -4.74
C ALA A 116 -8.51 1.49 -4.57
N ALA A 117 -8.94 1.14 -3.36
CA ALA A 117 -10.35 0.95 -3.03
C ALA A 117 -11.15 2.25 -3.22
N LEU A 118 -10.61 3.38 -2.79
CA LEU A 118 -11.20 4.71 -3.00
C LEU A 118 -11.30 5.04 -4.49
N ALA A 119 -10.24 4.81 -5.23
CA ALA A 119 -10.19 5.04 -6.67
C ALA A 119 -11.20 4.15 -7.42
N GLY A 120 -11.29 2.85 -7.07
CA GLY A 120 -12.30 1.95 -7.63
C GLY A 120 -13.73 2.35 -7.28
N ALA A 121 -13.97 2.83 -6.05
CA ALA A 121 -15.27 3.29 -5.62
C ALA A 121 -15.72 4.57 -6.35
N SER A 122 -14.81 5.43 -6.81
CA SER A 122 -15.13 6.66 -7.55
C SER A 122 -15.71 6.42 -8.95
N VAL A 123 -15.49 5.23 -9.51
CA VAL A 123 -15.96 4.83 -10.86
C VAL A 123 -17.33 4.17 -10.76
N SER A 124 -18.21 4.47 -11.71
CA SER A 124 -19.60 3.98 -11.70
C SER A 124 -19.88 2.85 -12.69
N LYS A 125 -19.12 2.77 -13.78
CA LYS A 125 -19.30 1.79 -14.86
C LYS A 125 -18.00 1.06 -15.16
N MET A 126 -18.10 -0.17 -15.68
CA MET A 126 -16.93 -0.96 -16.12
C MET A 126 -16.16 -0.28 -17.25
N GLU A 127 -16.84 0.46 -18.13
CA GLU A 127 -16.22 1.23 -19.21
C GLU A 127 -15.26 2.32 -18.73
N GLU A 128 -15.49 2.84 -17.51
CA GLU A 128 -14.70 3.88 -16.86
C GLU A 128 -13.59 3.31 -15.96
N MET A 129 -13.43 1.98 -15.94
CA MET A 129 -12.45 1.29 -15.07
C MET A 129 -11.03 1.84 -15.22
N SER A 130 -10.64 2.17 -16.46
CA SER A 130 -9.33 2.75 -16.75
C SER A 130 -9.07 4.09 -16.05
N GLU A 131 -10.12 4.87 -15.76
CA GLU A 131 -10.00 6.16 -15.06
C GLU A 131 -9.71 5.95 -13.57
N GLY A 132 -10.39 5.01 -12.92
CA GLY A 132 -10.12 4.64 -11.53
C GLY A 132 -8.69 4.11 -11.34
N ILE A 133 -8.25 3.23 -12.25
CA ILE A 133 -6.89 2.69 -12.23
C ILE A 133 -5.86 3.80 -12.45
N LYS A 134 -6.07 4.71 -13.41
CA LYS A 134 -5.19 5.86 -13.65
C LYS A 134 -5.06 6.76 -12.43
N MET A 135 -6.17 7.04 -11.73
CA MET A 135 -6.16 7.86 -10.52
C MET A 135 -5.31 7.21 -9.42
N PHE A 136 -5.47 5.92 -9.18
CA PHE A 136 -4.64 5.17 -8.23
C PHE A 136 -3.17 5.17 -8.65
N THR A 137 -2.88 4.82 -9.90
CA THR A 137 -1.52 4.75 -10.44
C THR A 137 -0.82 6.10 -10.36
N PHE A 138 -1.53 7.19 -10.61
CA PHE A 138 -0.98 8.54 -10.49
C PHE A 138 -0.49 8.84 -9.07
N VAL A 139 -1.29 8.54 -8.05
CA VAL A 139 -0.90 8.72 -6.64
C VAL A 139 0.30 7.85 -6.28
N LEU A 140 0.31 6.59 -6.70
CA LEU A 140 1.40 5.64 -6.46
C LEU A 140 2.69 6.11 -7.12
N VAL A 141 2.63 6.53 -8.38
CA VAL A 141 3.78 6.99 -9.16
C VAL A 141 4.38 8.26 -8.57
N ILE A 142 3.56 9.23 -8.14
CA ILE A 142 4.05 10.43 -7.46
C ILE A 142 4.83 10.04 -6.19
N GLY A 143 4.28 9.18 -5.34
CA GLY A 143 4.97 8.71 -4.14
C GLY A 143 6.31 8.04 -4.45
N ALA A 144 6.34 7.19 -5.48
CA ALA A 144 7.54 6.49 -5.92
C ALA A 144 8.60 7.46 -6.51
N TYR A 145 8.19 8.44 -7.33
CA TYR A 145 9.11 9.43 -7.89
C TYR A 145 9.72 10.35 -6.83
N ILE A 146 8.92 10.80 -5.84
CA ILE A 146 9.45 11.58 -4.72
C ILE A 146 10.48 10.73 -3.95
N ALA A 147 10.18 9.47 -3.70
CA ALA A 147 11.12 8.57 -3.05
C ALA A 147 12.40 8.38 -3.87
N LEU A 148 12.29 8.15 -5.17
CA LEU A 148 13.43 8.01 -6.07
C LEU A 148 14.28 9.28 -6.11
N PHE A 149 13.65 10.45 -6.20
CA PHE A 149 14.34 11.74 -6.17
C PHE A 149 15.17 11.91 -4.90
N VAL A 150 14.63 11.57 -3.74
CA VAL A 150 15.35 11.63 -2.47
C VAL A 150 16.52 10.64 -2.43
N LEU A 151 16.32 9.42 -2.96
CA LEU A 151 17.38 8.40 -3.05
C LEU A 151 18.55 8.79 -3.93
N THR A 152 18.27 9.46 -5.06
CA THR A 152 19.29 9.85 -6.04
C THR A 152 19.95 11.20 -5.74
N SER A 153 19.34 12.00 -4.87
CA SER A 153 19.87 13.29 -4.45
C SER A 153 20.88 13.12 -3.31
N ASN A 154 21.86 14.06 -3.21
CA ASN A 154 22.75 14.13 -2.05
C ASN A 154 22.02 14.33 -0.72
N THR A 155 20.72 14.58 -0.75
CA THR A 155 19.83 14.73 0.40
C THR A 155 19.70 13.43 1.19
N TYR A 156 19.85 12.26 0.53
CA TYR A 156 19.77 10.96 1.19
C TYR A 156 20.96 10.71 2.14
N GLU A 157 22.15 11.15 1.77
CA GLU A 157 23.36 10.96 2.60
C GLU A 157 23.48 12.03 3.70
N LYS A 158 22.95 13.23 3.48
CA LYS A 158 23.00 14.32 4.45
C LYS A 158 21.80 14.28 5.40
N ALA A 159 22.02 14.70 6.65
CA ALA A 159 20.96 14.93 7.62
C ALA A 159 20.11 16.14 7.18
N SER A 160 19.10 15.90 6.34
CA SER A 160 18.21 16.92 5.78
C SER A 160 16.79 16.73 6.30
N VAL A 161 16.09 17.83 6.59
CA VAL A 161 14.67 17.81 6.96
C VAL A 161 13.83 17.11 5.89
N VAL A 162 14.15 17.31 4.61
CA VAL A 162 13.46 16.65 3.48
C VAL A 162 13.56 15.15 3.57
N LYS A 163 14.73 14.59 3.91
CA LYS A 163 14.93 13.15 4.12
C LYS A 163 14.00 12.62 5.20
N TYR A 164 13.97 13.24 6.37
CA TYR A 164 13.16 12.77 7.49
C TYR A 164 11.66 12.90 7.22
N VAL A 165 11.23 14.00 6.60
CA VAL A 165 9.82 14.19 6.23
C VAL A 165 9.37 13.13 5.23
N THR A 166 10.16 12.85 4.17
CA THR A 166 9.81 11.84 3.18
C THR A 166 9.81 10.41 3.75
N MET A 167 10.66 10.14 4.73
CA MET A 167 10.67 8.85 5.43
C MET A 167 9.50 8.68 6.42
N LEU A 168 8.92 9.78 6.92
CA LEU A 168 7.77 9.76 7.83
C LEU A 168 6.42 9.79 7.10
N VAL A 169 6.34 10.43 5.93
CA VAL A 169 5.10 10.51 5.15
C VAL A 169 4.73 9.11 4.64
N PRO A 170 3.55 8.56 4.98
CA PRO A 170 3.18 7.17 4.68
C PRO A 170 3.26 6.80 3.21
N LEU A 171 2.94 7.74 2.31
CA LEU A 171 2.94 7.54 0.86
C LEU A 171 4.35 7.26 0.30
N THR A 172 5.37 7.90 0.83
CA THR A 172 6.78 7.78 0.40
C THR A 172 7.58 6.84 1.30
N SER A 173 7.18 6.72 2.58
CA SER A 173 7.83 5.89 3.59
C SER A 173 7.93 4.42 3.17
N VAL A 174 6.91 3.88 2.52
CA VAL A 174 6.89 2.48 2.04
C VAL A 174 8.07 2.16 1.12
N PHE A 175 8.50 3.14 0.31
CA PHE A 175 9.59 2.95 -0.66
C PHE A 175 10.97 3.18 -0.05
N LEU A 176 11.09 4.08 0.93
CA LEU A 176 12.36 4.55 1.48
C LEU A 176 12.73 3.91 2.81
N THR A 177 11.79 3.91 3.75
CA THR A 177 12.08 3.65 5.16
C THR A 177 12.54 2.21 5.44
N PRO A 178 11.97 1.14 4.82
CA PRO A 178 12.46 -0.21 5.04
C PRO A 178 13.93 -0.39 4.63
N GLY A 179 14.30 0.13 3.45
CA GLY A 179 15.69 0.08 2.98
C GLY A 179 16.64 0.90 3.85
N ALA A 180 16.23 2.10 4.27
CA ALA A 180 17.02 2.97 5.13
C ALA A 180 17.27 2.38 6.53
N LEU A 181 16.31 1.63 7.07
CA LEU A 181 16.45 0.91 8.34
C LEU A 181 17.46 -0.25 8.22
N LEU A 182 17.34 -1.05 7.16
CA LEU A 182 18.20 -2.22 6.95
C LEU A 182 19.65 -1.83 6.66
N THR A 183 19.88 -0.69 6.03
CA THR A 183 21.22 -0.18 5.71
C THR A 183 21.82 0.74 6.79
N GLY A 184 21.10 0.95 7.91
CA GLY A 184 21.58 1.81 9.00
C GLY A 184 21.51 3.33 8.73
N TYR A 185 20.99 3.76 7.57
CA TYR A 185 20.80 5.19 7.28
C TYR A 185 19.70 5.86 8.12
N LEU A 186 18.83 5.07 8.74
CA LEU A 186 17.78 5.53 9.64
C LEU A 186 17.89 4.80 10.98
N SER A 187 17.80 5.55 12.07
CA SER A 187 17.77 4.95 13.41
C SER A 187 16.49 4.16 13.67
N ALA A 188 16.55 3.10 14.46
CA ALA A 188 15.40 2.29 14.84
C ALA A 188 14.26 3.12 15.45
N GLY A 189 14.59 4.15 16.25
CA GLY A 189 13.60 5.05 16.86
C GLY A 189 12.78 5.82 15.85
N LEU A 190 13.41 6.37 14.80
CA LEU A 190 12.72 7.03 13.70
C LEU A 190 11.90 6.04 12.85
N GLY A 191 12.38 4.79 12.71
CA GLY A 191 11.61 3.72 12.08
C GLY A 191 10.32 3.40 12.82
N VAL A 192 10.37 3.32 14.15
CA VAL A 192 9.19 3.14 14.99
C VAL A 192 8.24 4.32 14.89
N LEU A 193 8.76 5.55 14.84
CA LEU A 193 7.94 6.75 14.61
C LEU A 193 7.23 6.69 13.25
N ALA A 194 7.93 6.34 12.18
CA ALA A 194 7.34 6.15 10.85
C ALA A 194 6.24 5.08 10.86
N LEU A 195 6.45 3.98 11.60
CA LEU A 195 5.47 2.92 11.78
C LEU A 195 4.21 3.43 12.50
N LEU A 196 4.36 4.23 13.56
CA LEU A 196 3.22 4.82 14.27
C LEU A 196 2.41 5.75 13.34
N VAL A 197 3.08 6.61 12.59
CA VAL A 197 2.43 7.49 11.59
C VAL A 197 1.70 6.67 10.54
N MET A 198 2.30 5.57 10.05
CA MET A 198 1.69 4.64 9.09
C MET A 198 0.42 4.00 9.65
N ILE A 199 0.46 3.50 10.89
CA ILE A 199 -0.69 2.87 11.55
C ILE A 199 -1.83 3.88 11.71
N ILE A 200 -1.53 5.09 12.22
CA ILE A 200 -2.53 6.16 12.38
C ILE A 200 -3.16 6.51 11.04
N SER A 201 -2.36 6.67 10.00
CA SER A 201 -2.83 6.97 8.65
C SER A 201 -3.73 5.88 8.09
N ASN A 202 -3.36 4.61 8.27
CA ASN A 202 -4.17 3.46 7.84
C ASN A 202 -5.53 3.43 8.57
N VAL A 203 -5.55 3.65 9.89
CA VAL A 203 -6.80 3.66 10.68
C VAL A 203 -7.73 4.80 10.23
N LEU A 204 -7.18 5.98 9.98
CA LEU A 204 -7.96 7.12 9.48
C LEU A 204 -8.48 6.84 8.06
N LEU A 205 -7.63 6.28 7.20
CA LEU A 205 -7.99 6.00 5.81
C LEU A 205 -9.04 4.89 5.69
N VAL A 206 -8.95 3.81 6.50
CA VAL A 206 -9.98 2.74 6.53
C VAL A 206 -11.35 3.32 6.84
N ARG A 207 -11.45 4.19 7.86
CA ARG A 207 -12.71 4.84 8.23
C ARG A 207 -13.23 5.71 7.09
N PHE A 208 -12.36 6.53 6.51
CA PHE A 208 -12.72 7.40 5.39
C PHE A 208 -13.20 6.61 4.18
N VAL A 209 -12.47 5.55 3.79
CA VAL A 209 -12.85 4.69 2.66
C VAL A 209 -14.17 3.97 2.93
N ALA A 210 -14.42 3.50 4.16
CA ALA A 210 -15.68 2.86 4.52
C ALA A 210 -16.88 3.83 4.41
N ASP A 211 -16.73 5.08 4.90
CA ASP A 211 -17.76 6.12 4.80
C ASP A 211 -18.06 6.47 3.33
N VAL A 212 -17.00 6.56 2.52
CA VAL A 212 -17.10 6.83 1.07
C VAL A 212 -17.77 5.67 0.35
N TYR A 213 -17.36 4.44 0.67
CA TYR A 213 -17.94 3.22 0.07
C TYR A 213 -19.43 3.12 0.35
N GLU A 214 -19.87 3.36 1.59
CA GLU A 214 -21.29 3.43 1.97
C GLU A 214 -22.05 4.47 1.15
N SER A 215 -21.49 5.68 1.04
CA SER A 215 -22.12 6.79 0.33
C SER A 215 -22.26 6.54 -1.17
N MET A 216 -21.24 5.95 -1.79
CA MET A 216 -21.21 5.70 -3.24
C MET A 216 -22.14 4.58 -3.67
N ILE A 217 -22.48 3.66 -2.78
CA ILE A 217 -23.41 2.58 -3.10
C ILE A 217 -24.84 3.09 -3.22
N TYR A 218 -25.22 4.07 -2.41
CA TYR A 218 -26.55 4.70 -2.51
C TYR A 218 -26.67 5.68 -3.69
N TYR A 219 -25.54 6.08 -4.29
CA TYR A 219 -25.52 7.05 -5.38
C TYR A 219 -25.48 6.37 -6.75
N ASN A 220 -26.60 6.39 -7.47
CA ASN A 220 -26.74 5.87 -8.84
C ASN A 220 -26.47 6.93 -9.92
N GLY A 221 -25.79 8.04 -9.60
CA GLY A 221 -25.54 9.17 -10.51
C GLY A 221 -24.18 9.15 -11.17
N THR A 222 -24.00 10.04 -12.16
CA THR A 222 -22.75 10.31 -12.88
C THR A 222 -21.59 10.72 -11.96
N HIS A 223 -20.35 10.57 -12.44
CA HIS A 223 -19.06 10.86 -11.77
C HIS A 223 -19.12 11.81 -10.59
N LEU A 224 -18.80 11.30 -9.39
CA LEU A 224 -18.59 12.12 -8.19
C LEU A 224 -17.18 12.73 -8.24
N LYS A 225 -17.10 14.05 -8.23
CA LYS A 225 -15.83 14.76 -8.04
C LYS A 225 -15.36 14.56 -6.58
N LEU A 226 -14.06 14.56 -6.33
CA LEU A 226 -13.47 14.43 -4.98
C LEU A 226 -14.08 15.41 -3.96
N LYS A 227 -14.50 16.60 -4.39
CA LYS A 227 -15.20 17.59 -3.54
C LYS A 227 -16.57 17.09 -3.07
N ASP A 228 -17.31 16.41 -3.92
CA ASP A 228 -18.64 15.88 -3.63
C ASP A 228 -18.54 14.70 -2.63
N ILE A 229 -17.49 13.87 -2.79
CA ILE A 229 -17.17 12.75 -1.89
C ILE A 229 -16.90 13.25 -0.46
N ILE A 230 -16.09 14.31 -0.32
CA ILE A 230 -15.79 14.91 0.99
C ILE A 230 -17.05 15.54 1.60
N GLY A 231 -17.92 16.16 0.78
CA GLY A 231 -19.19 16.73 1.20
C GLY A 231 -20.16 15.69 1.75
N ILE A 232 -20.32 14.58 1.07
CA ILE A 232 -21.21 13.46 1.41
C ILE A 232 -20.74 12.77 2.69
N SER A 233 -19.43 12.50 2.84
CA SER A 233 -18.84 11.94 4.06
C SER A 233 -19.13 12.81 5.29
N LYS A 234 -19.05 14.13 5.12
CA LYS A 234 -19.35 15.10 6.21
C LYS A 234 -20.82 15.14 6.58
N GLN A 235 -21.71 14.95 5.61
CA GLN A 235 -23.16 14.96 5.81
C GLN A 235 -23.66 13.69 6.52
N ASN A 236 -23.13 12.51 6.16
CA ASN A 236 -23.42 11.23 6.81
C ASN A 236 -22.95 11.21 8.26
N ARG A 237 -21.78 11.75 8.55
CA ARG A 237 -21.25 11.87 9.91
C ARG A 237 -22.11 12.74 10.83
N ASN A 238 -22.74 13.77 10.27
CA ASN A 238 -23.68 14.63 11.00
C ASN A 238 -25.07 13.98 11.17
N GLY A 239 -25.52 13.19 10.19
CA GLY A 239 -26.76 12.44 10.26
C GLY A 239 -26.72 11.29 11.27
N SER A 240 -25.60 10.57 11.35
CA SER A 240 -25.36 9.48 12.32
C SER A 240 -25.36 10.02 13.78
N LYS A 241 -24.79 11.21 14.01
CA LYS A 241 -24.82 11.87 15.34
C LYS A 241 -26.23 12.32 15.76
N ARG A 242 -27.14 12.61 14.81
CA ARG A 242 -28.54 12.95 15.10
C ARG A 242 -29.43 11.76 15.40
N ARG A 243 -29.08 10.55 14.91
CA ARG A 243 -29.80 9.29 15.19
C ARG A 243 -29.36 8.61 16.48
N ALA A 244 -28.20 9.01 17.04
CA ALA A 244 -27.65 8.48 18.29
C ALA A 244 -27.99 9.33 19.52
N LYS A 245 -28.76 10.43 19.34
CA LYS A 245 -29.43 11.22 20.41
C LYS A 245 -30.93 10.95 20.36
#